data_df25f69a1ca3c0e228e64dd425c16737
#
_entry.id   df25f69a1ca3c0e228e64dd425c16737
#
_cell.length_a   1.000
_cell.length_b   1.000
_cell.length_c   1.000
_cell.angle_alpha   90.00
_cell.angle_beta   90.00
_cell.angle_gamma   90.00
#
_symmetry.space_group_name_H-M   'P 1'
#
loop_
_entity.id
_entity.type
_entity.pdbx_description
1 polymer ?
#
loop_
_entity_poly.entity_id
_entity_poly.type
_entity_poly.pdbx_seq_one_letter_code
_entity_poly.pdbx_strand_id
1 'polypeptide(L)'
;MINTQIKPFNATAFKNGEFVEISEKDVLGKWAVFFFYPADFTFVCPTELGDLADHYADLQARGVEVFSVSTDTHFTHKAWHDSSETIGKINYYMVGDQTGNITNNFGVMREGQGLADRATFLIDPEGTIQAMEITAEGIGRDAEDLMRKVKAAQYVAAHPGEVCPAKWKEGEATLAPSLDLVGKI
;
A
#
# COMPACT_ATOMS: atom_id res chain seq x y z
N MET A 1 3.61 -15.25 -1.41
CA MET A 1 3.73 -13.79 -1.62
C MET A 1 4.31 -13.07 -0.41
N ILE A 2 3.79 -13.27 0.81
CA ILE A 2 4.48 -12.77 2.03
C ILE A 2 5.91 -13.33 2.09
N ASN A 3 6.84 -12.50 2.57
CA ASN A 3 8.29 -12.80 2.62
C ASN A 3 8.95 -12.98 1.24
N THR A 4 8.33 -12.50 0.16
CA THR A 4 8.96 -12.44 -1.16
C THR A 4 9.29 -11.01 -1.53
N GLN A 5 10.29 -10.83 -2.38
CA GLN A 5 10.68 -9.51 -2.88
C GLN A 5 9.77 -9.02 -4.00
N ILE A 6 9.57 -7.72 -4.07
CA ILE A 6 8.92 -7.09 -5.22
C ILE A 6 9.72 -7.35 -6.49
N LYS A 7 9.02 -7.48 -7.61
CA LYS A 7 9.65 -7.66 -8.91
C LYS A 7 9.96 -6.31 -9.55
N PRO A 8 10.97 -6.24 -10.45
CA PRO A 8 11.27 -5.04 -11.22
C PRO A 8 10.07 -4.52 -12.01
N PHE A 9 9.93 -3.20 -12.03
CA PHE A 9 8.92 -2.51 -12.85
C PHE A 9 9.43 -1.13 -13.28
N ASN A 10 8.79 -0.56 -14.30
CA ASN A 10 8.90 0.85 -14.68
C ASN A 10 7.50 1.36 -14.97
N ALA A 11 7.17 2.54 -14.50
CA ALA A 11 5.87 3.18 -14.73
C ALA A 11 5.99 4.70 -14.65
N THR A 12 5.00 5.39 -15.21
CA THR A 12 4.82 6.83 -15.02
C THR A 12 3.73 7.05 -13.98
N ALA A 13 3.99 7.89 -12.99
CA ALA A 13 3.04 8.31 -11.98
C ALA A 13 2.71 9.80 -12.09
N PHE A 14 1.53 10.18 -11.63
CA PHE A 14 1.19 11.56 -11.34
C PHE A 14 1.45 11.84 -9.85
N LYS A 15 2.19 12.91 -9.56
CA LYS A 15 2.47 13.34 -8.18
C LYS A 15 2.72 14.86 -8.15
N ASN A 16 2.04 15.57 -7.26
CA ASN A 16 2.23 17.01 -7.02
C ASN A 16 2.22 17.87 -8.30
N GLY A 17 1.31 17.57 -9.22
CA GLY A 17 1.14 18.33 -10.46
C GLY A 17 2.06 17.91 -11.61
N GLU A 18 2.94 16.94 -11.40
CA GLU A 18 3.94 16.50 -12.39
C GLU A 18 3.78 15.02 -12.73
N PHE A 19 4.28 14.64 -13.91
CA PHE A 19 4.50 13.24 -14.28
C PHE A 19 5.93 12.86 -13.95
N VAL A 20 6.08 11.75 -13.22
CA VAL A 20 7.38 11.24 -12.77
C VAL A 20 7.54 9.78 -13.15
N GLU A 21 8.71 9.44 -13.66
CA GLU A 21 9.07 8.04 -13.91
C GLU A 21 9.50 7.39 -12.60
N ILE A 22 8.97 6.20 -12.33
CA ILE A 22 9.28 5.41 -11.14
C ILE A 22 9.63 3.97 -11.50
N SER A 23 10.40 3.34 -10.64
CA SER A 23 10.79 1.94 -10.72
C SER A 23 10.84 1.30 -9.33
N GLU A 24 11.13 0.02 -9.25
CA GLU A 24 11.37 -0.65 -7.96
C GLU A 24 12.47 0.03 -7.13
N LYS A 25 13.43 0.72 -7.76
CA LYS A 25 14.52 1.42 -7.06
C LYS A 25 14.03 2.59 -6.23
N ASP A 26 12.90 3.20 -6.63
CA ASP A 26 12.29 4.30 -5.89
C ASP A 26 11.55 3.80 -4.63
N VAL A 27 11.30 2.48 -4.56
CA VAL A 27 10.67 1.81 -3.42
C VAL A 27 11.72 1.35 -2.40
N LEU A 28 12.88 0.87 -2.87
CA LEU A 28 13.93 0.34 -2.00
C LEU A 28 14.53 1.42 -1.08
N GLY A 29 14.96 1.01 0.12
CA GLY A 29 15.57 1.87 1.13
C GLY A 29 14.56 2.61 2.04
N LYS A 30 13.27 2.41 1.85
CA LYS A 30 12.20 2.97 2.68
C LYS A 30 11.05 1.97 2.81
N TRP A 31 10.20 2.16 3.81
CA TRP A 31 8.93 1.47 3.86
C TRP A 31 8.01 1.97 2.75
N ALA A 32 7.23 1.10 2.15
CA ALA A 32 6.31 1.47 1.08
C ALA A 32 4.97 0.75 1.20
N VAL A 33 3.92 1.43 0.76
CA VAL A 33 2.58 0.87 0.58
C VAL A 33 2.24 0.90 -0.90
N PHE A 34 1.91 -0.27 -1.47
CA PHE A 34 1.26 -0.37 -2.76
C PHE A 34 -0.25 -0.56 -2.54
N PHE A 35 -1.03 0.36 -3.07
CA PHE A 35 -2.47 0.41 -2.88
C PHE A 35 -3.18 0.29 -4.22
N PHE A 36 -3.50 -0.96 -4.59
CA PHE A 36 -4.19 -1.26 -5.85
C PHE A 36 -5.69 -1.01 -5.73
N TYR A 37 -6.28 -0.48 -6.80
CA TYR A 37 -7.72 -0.26 -6.91
C TYR A 37 -8.17 -0.46 -8.36
N PRO A 38 -9.47 -0.78 -8.61
CA PRO A 38 -9.94 -1.15 -9.94
C PRO A 38 -9.80 -0.07 -11.00
N ALA A 39 -10.34 1.13 -10.79
CA ALA A 39 -10.34 2.18 -11.80
C ALA A 39 -10.63 3.57 -11.24
N ASP A 40 -10.13 4.59 -11.94
CA ASP A 40 -10.49 5.99 -11.74
C ASP A 40 -11.97 6.25 -12.04
N PHE A 41 -12.49 7.36 -11.54
CA PHE A 41 -13.87 7.84 -11.78
C PHE A 41 -14.97 6.83 -11.38
N THR A 42 -14.73 6.02 -10.34
CA THR A 42 -15.67 5.03 -9.82
C THR A 42 -16.28 5.47 -8.48
N PHE A 43 -16.75 4.53 -7.65
CA PHE A 43 -17.60 4.82 -6.47
C PHE A 43 -16.89 4.57 -5.14
N VAL A 44 -16.38 3.36 -4.90
CA VAL A 44 -15.67 2.99 -3.67
C VAL A 44 -14.24 3.52 -3.71
N CYS A 45 -13.58 3.47 -4.87
CA CYS A 45 -12.17 3.86 -5.01
C CYS A 45 -11.87 5.27 -4.47
N PRO A 46 -12.67 6.33 -4.78
CA PRO A 46 -12.37 7.66 -4.23
C PRO A 46 -12.50 7.73 -2.71
N THR A 47 -13.36 6.93 -2.10
CA THR A 47 -13.49 6.89 -0.63
C THR A 47 -12.24 6.32 0.02
N GLU A 48 -11.69 5.23 -0.51
CA GLU A 48 -10.47 4.61 -0.03
C GLU A 48 -9.24 5.51 -0.24
N LEU A 49 -9.11 6.09 -1.43
CA LEU A 49 -7.97 6.97 -1.77
C LEU A 49 -8.00 8.27 -0.96
N GLY A 50 -9.18 8.80 -0.68
CA GLY A 50 -9.36 9.96 0.18
C GLY A 50 -8.99 9.68 1.64
N ASP A 51 -9.44 8.54 2.19
CA ASP A 51 -9.07 8.10 3.53
C ASP A 51 -7.55 7.89 3.66
N LEU A 52 -6.94 7.25 2.66
CA LEU A 52 -5.49 7.09 2.61
C LEU A 52 -4.75 8.44 2.51
N ALA A 53 -5.30 9.42 1.79
CA ALA A 53 -4.73 10.77 1.69
C ALA A 53 -4.79 11.51 3.02
N ASP A 54 -5.85 11.33 3.80
CA ASP A 54 -5.98 11.92 5.14
C ASP A 54 -4.95 11.35 6.13
N HIS A 55 -4.46 10.12 5.91
CA HIS A 55 -3.41 9.47 6.72
C HIS A 55 -1.98 9.61 6.14
N TYR A 56 -1.83 10.20 4.96
CA TYR A 56 -0.54 10.21 4.25
C TYR A 56 0.56 10.97 5.01
N ALA A 57 0.25 12.09 5.66
CA ALA A 57 1.22 12.82 6.45
C ALA A 57 1.80 11.99 7.62
N ASP A 58 0.96 11.19 8.27
CA ASP A 58 1.38 10.29 9.35
C ASP A 58 2.23 9.13 8.81
N LEU A 59 1.90 8.60 7.63
CA LEU A 59 2.71 7.59 6.94
C LEU A 59 4.08 8.15 6.58
N GLN A 60 4.15 9.35 5.99
CA GLN A 60 5.42 10.03 5.66
C GLN A 60 6.27 10.29 6.91
N ALA A 61 5.68 10.74 8.02
CA ALA A 61 6.38 10.96 9.28
C ALA A 61 7.02 9.67 9.84
N ARG A 62 6.52 8.49 9.41
CA ARG A 62 7.06 7.18 9.73
C ARG A 62 8.01 6.63 8.67
N GLY A 63 8.38 7.43 7.66
CA GLY A 63 9.25 7.00 6.57
C GLY A 63 8.58 6.02 5.59
N VAL A 64 7.25 6.07 5.48
CA VAL A 64 6.47 5.22 4.56
C VAL A 64 6.04 6.04 3.36
N GLU A 65 6.38 5.59 2.16
CA GLU A 65 5.89 6.17 0.91
C GLU A 65 4.69 5.38 0.38
N VAL A 66 3.78 6.05 -0.30
CA VAL A 66 2.54 5.47 -0.82
C VAL A 66 2.50 5.54 -2.34
N PHE A 67 2.17 4.41 -2.95
CA PHE A 67 1.97 4.24 -4.40
C PHE A 67 0.57 3.67 -4.62
N SER A 68 -0.40 4.51 -4.99
CA SER A 68 -1.68 4.00 -5.48
C SER A 68 -1.53 3.55 -6.93
N VAL A 69 -2.13 2.43 -7.29
CA VAL A 69 -1.93 1.79 -8.60
C VAL A 69 -3.27 1.35 -9.17
N SER A 70 -3.55 1.76 -10.39
CA SER A 70 -4.60 1.17 -11.23
C SER A 70 -4.09 0.98 -12.66
N THR A 71 -4.84 0.26 -13.46
CA THR A 71 -4.53 0.06 -14.89
C THR A 71 -4.90 1.26 -15.77
N ASP A 72 -5.38 2.35 -15.18
CA ASP A 72 -5.54 3.64 -15.84
C ASP A 72 -4.18 4.26 -16.18
N THR A 73 -4.19 5.25 -17.08
CA THR A 73 -2.98 6.01 -17.43
C THR A 73 -2.73 7.14 -16.43
N HIS A 74 -1.48 7.57 -16.31
CA HIS A 74 -1.13 8.77 -15.53
C HIS A 74 -1.89 10.04 -15.99
N PHE A 75 -2.31 10.13 -17.27
CA PHE A 75 -3.18 11.20 -17.76
C PHE A 75 -4.58 11.15 -17.15
N THR A 76 -5.14 9.95 -16.99
CA THR A 76 -6.43 9.74 -16.33
C THR A 76 -6.35 10.13 -14.86
N HIS A 77 -5.29 9.74 -14.16
CA HIS A 77 -5.03 10.13 -12.77
C HIS A 77 -4.99 11.65 -12.61
N LYS A 78 -4.25 12.34 -13.49
CA LYS A 78 -4.20 13.80 -13.47
C LYS A 78 -5.58 14.42 -13.69
N ALA A 79 -6.33 13.95 -14.67
CA ALA A 79 -7.67 14.47 -14.96
C ALA A 79 -8.63 14.26 -13.78
N TRP A 80 -8.55 13.10 -13.13
CA TRP A 80 -9.37 12.82 -11.95
C TRP A 80 -8.95 13.66 -10.74
N HIS A 81 -7.66 13.84 -10.51
CA HIS A 81 -7.13 14.72 -9.47
C HIS A 81 -7.59 16.16 -9.66
N ASP A 82 -7.56 16.67 -10.88
CA ASP A 82 -7.96 18.05 -11.18
C ASP A 82 -9.48 18.29 -11.07
N SER A 83 -10.30 17.24 -11.22
CA SER A 83 -11.77 17.34 -11.28
C SER A 83 -12.50 16.91 -10.01
N SER A 84 -11.85 16.21 -9.10
CA SER A 84 -12.43 15.67 -7.87
C SER A 84 -11.85 16.34 -6.63
N GLU A 85 -12.71 16.90 -5.78
CA GLU A 85 -12.29 17.48 -4.50
C GLU A 85 -11.60 16.43 -3.58
N THR A 86 -12.14 15.21 -3.55
CA THR A 86 -11.57 14.11 -2.74
C THR A 86 -10.21 13.68 -3.26
N ILE A 87 -10.09 13.44 -4.57
CA ILE A 87 -8.83 12.98 -5.20
C ILE A 87 -7.82 14.12 -5.27
N GLY A 88 -8.26 15.36 -5.38
CA GLY A 88 -7.40 16.55 -5.36
C GLY A 88 -6.59 16.75 -4.07
N LYS A 89 -6.95 16.04 -2.98
CA LYS A 89 -6.17 16.00 -1.73
C LYS A 89 -4.91 15.11 -1.82
N ILE A 90 -4.82 14.23 -2.80
CA ILE A 90 -3.75 13.24 -2.91
C ILE A 90 -2.42 13.91 -3.22
N ASN A 91 -1.42 13.62 -2.38
CA ASN A 91 -0.04 14.06 -2.56
C ASN A 91 0.95 12.88 -2.67
N TYR A 92 0.47 11.63 -2.63
CA TYR A 92 1.27 10.44 -2.90
C TYR A 92 1.30 10.11 -4.40
N TYR A 93 2.07 9.08 -4.79
CA TYR A 93 2.17 8.66 -6.18
C TYR A 93 0.87 8.01 -6.67
N MET A 94 0.31 8.53 -7.76
CA MET A 94 -0.77 7.89 -8.51
C MET A 94 -0.17 7.22 -9.75
N VAL A 95 0.06 5.93 -9.67
CA VAL A 95 0.84 5.15 -10.66
C VAL A 95 -0.07 4.62 -11.75
N GLY A 96 0.25 4.96 -13.00
CA GLY A 96 -0.42 4.40 -14.17
C GLY A 96 0.21 3.06 -14.56
N ASP A 97 -0.56 1.98 -14.47
CA ASP A 97 -0.15 0.63 -14.85
C ASP A 97 -0.94 0.10 -16.05
N GLN A 98 -1.04 0.91 -17.12
CA GLN A 98 -1.82 0.57 -18.33
C GLN A 98 -1.36 -0.70 -19.04
N THR A 99 -0.16 -1.18 -18.77
CA THR A 99 0.32 -2.47 -19.28
C THR A 99 -0.05 -3.65 -18.38
N GLY A 100 -0.53 -3.37 -17.18
CA GLY A 100 -0.82 -4.37 -16.16
C GLY A 100 0.41 -5.05 -15.55
N ASN A 101 1.62 -4.53 -15.82
CA ASN A 101 2.86 -5.17 -15.39
C ASN A 101 2.97 -5.21 -13.86
N ILE A 102 2.71 -4.09 -13.18
CA ILE A 102 2.78 -4.02 -11.72
C ILE A 102 1.66 -4.87 -11.10
N THR A 103 0.44 -4.72 -11.60
CA THR A 103 -0.74 -5.47 -11.15
C THR A 103 -0.53 -6.99 -11.27
N ASN A 104 0.07 -7.45 -12.38
CA ASN A 104 0.44 -8.86 -12.56
C ASN A 104 1.60 -9.29 -11.64
N ASN A 105 2.60 -8.44 -11.43
CA ASN A 105 3.72 -8.73 -10.53
C ASN A 105 3.25 -9.02 -9.10
N PHE A 106 2.22 -8.29 -8.66
CA PHE A 106 1.60 -8.49 -7.35
C PHE A 106 0.46 -9.52 -7.35
N GLY A 107 0.15 -10.15 -8.50
CA GLY A 107 -0.85 -11.22 -8.60
C GLY A 107 -2.28 -10.78 -8.32
N VAL A 108 -2.60 -9.52 -8.59
CA VAL A 108 -3.92 -8.91 -8.31
C VAL A 108 -4.64 -8.42 -9.57
N MET A 109 -4.22 -8.88 -10.73
CA MET A 109 -4.92 -8.63 -11.98
C MET A 109 -6.18 -9.50 -12.06
N ARG A 110 -7.34 -8.90 -12.30
CA ARG A 110 -8.58 -9.62 -12.56
C ARG A 110 -8.53 -10.27 -13.94
N GLU A 111 -8.69 -11.56 -13.97
CA GLU A 111 -8.66 -12.33 -15.21
C GLU A 111 -9.74 -11.84 -16.20
N GLY A 112 -9.33 -11.52 -17.40
CA GLY A 112 -10.23 -11.10 -18.49
C GLY A 112 -10.84 -9.69 -18.35
N GLN A 113 -10.54 -8.94 -17.28
CA GLN A 113 -11.12 -7.60 -17.07
C GLN A 113 -10.11 -6.45 -17.27
N GLY A 114 -8.81 -6.73 -17.12
CA GLY A 114 -7.77 -5.70 -17.19
C GLY A 114 -7.82 -4.69 -16.04
N LEU A 115 -8.43 -5.05 -14.92
CA LEU A 115 -8.57 -4.23 -13.71
C LEU A 115 -7.81 -4.88 -12.56
N ALA A 116 -7.29 -4.06 -11.65
CA ALA A 116 -6.73 -4.55 -10.41
C ALA A 116 -7.83 -4.87 -9.39
N ASP A 117 -7.61 -5.86 -8.54
CA ASP A 117 -8.37 -6.04 -7.31
C ASP A 117 -8.07 -4.91 -6.30
N ARG A 118 -8.96 -4.74 -5.30
CA ARG A 118 -8.65 -3.92 -4.13
C ARG A 118 -7.63 -4.64 -3.28
N ALA A 119 -6.36 -4.28 -3.41
CA ALA A 119 -5.27 -4.92 -2.70
C ALA A 119 -4.31 -3.90 -2.10
N THR A 120 -3.86 -4.17 -0.88
CA THR A 120 -2.84 -3.37 -0.19
C THR A 120 -1.66 -4.26 0.12
N PHE A 121 -0.46 -3.78 -0.14
CA PHE A 121 0.79 -4.46 0.22
C PHE A 121 1.68 -3.50 1.01
N LEU A 122 2.18 -3.96 2.14
CA LEU A 122 3.20 -3.27 2.93
C LEU A 122 4.56 -3.91 2.63
N ILE A 123 5.53 -3.08 2.26
CA ILE A 123 6.85 -3.49 1.78
C ILE A 123 7.90 -2.83 2.68
N ASP A 124 8.87 -3.62 3.13
CA ASP A 124 9.99 -3.14 3.93
C ASP A 124 11.09 -2.47 3.07
N PRO A 125 12.10 -1.84 3.70
CA PRO A 125 13.18 -1.17 2.97
C PRO A 125 14.02 -2.09 2.08
N GLU A 126 14.03 -3.38 2.33
CA GLU A 126 14.71 -4.40 1.53
C GLU A 126 13.88 -4.84 0.32
N GLY A 127 12.64 -4.35 0.20
CA GLY A 127 11.72 -4.70 -0.88
C GLY A 127 10.91 -5.97 -0.61
N THR A 128 10.86 -6.45 0.63
CA THR A 128 10.13 -7.67 1.01
C THR A 128 8.70 -7.34 1.44
N ILE A 129 7.75 -8.11 0.96
CA ILE A 129 6.32 -7.95 1.31
C ILE A 129 6.09 -8.49 2.73
N GLN A 130 5.72 -7.59 3.66
CA GLN A 130 5.50 -7.88 5.08
C GLN A 130 4.04 -8.13 5.43
N ALA A 131 3.11 -7.48 4.74
CA ALA A 131 1.67 -7.67 4.94
C ALA A 131 0.93 -7.47 3.63
N MET A 132 -0.23 -8.11 3.51
CA MET A 132 -1.14 -7.90 2.40
C MET A 132 -2.60 -8.00 2.85
N GLU A 133 -3.47 -7.29 2.15
CA GLU A 133 -4.91 -7.35 2.29
C GLU A 133 -5.53 -7.30 0.90
N ILE A 134 -6.46 -8.19 0.61
CA ILE A 134 -7.22 -8.20 -0.65
C ILE A 134 -8.69 -8.33 -0.30
N THR A 135 -9.51 -7.41 -0.82
CA THR A 135 -10.95 -7.39 -0.56
C THR A 135 -11.75 -7.50 -1.85
N ALA A 136 -12.98 -7.99 -1.73
CA ALA A 136 -13.92 -8.01 -2.86
C ALA A 136 -14.28 -6.57 -3.28
N GLU A 137 -14.75 -6.40 -4.51
CA GLU A 137 -14.98 -5.10 -5.15
C GLU A 137 -15.85 -4.14 -4.33
N GLY A 138 -16.87 -4.65 -3.65
CA GLY A 138 -17.81 -3.86 -2.84
C GLY A 138 -17.35 -3.56 -1.41
N ILE A 139 -16.15 -3.99 -1.02
CA ILE A 139 -15.65 -3.84 0.35
C ILE A 139 -14.46 -2.87 0.36
N GLY A 140 -14.72 -1.63 0.76
CA GLY A 140 -13.68 -0.62 0.95
C GLY A 140 -12.77 -0.95 2.15
N ARG A 141 -11.50 -0.60 2.00
CA ARG A 141 -10.46 -0.78 3.03
C ARG A 141 -10.40 0.44 3.95
N ASP A 142 -9.78 0.28 5.11
CA ASP A 142 -9.62 1.27 6.17
C ASP A 142 -8.14 1.63 6.32
N ALA A 143 -7.80 2.91 6.18
CA ALA A 143 -6.42 3.38 6.31
C ALA A 143 -5.91 3.31 7.76
N GLU A 144 -6.78 3.34 8.77
CA GLU A 144 -6.40 3.14 10.17
C GLU A 144 -5.93 1.71 10.42
N ASP A 145 -6.60 0.70 9.82
CA ASP A 145 -6.16 -0.70 9.84
C ASP A 145 -4.78 -0.88 9.18
N LEU A 146 -4.55 -0.22 8.05
CA LEU A 146 -3.25 -0.18 7.40
C LEU A 146 -2.19 0.44 8.32
N MET A 147 -2.49 1.58 8.95
CA MET A 147 -1.58 2.26 9.87
C MET A 147 -1.19 1.36 11.04
N ARG A 148 -2.14 0.60 11.60
CA ARG A 148 -1.84 -0.39 12.64
C ARG A 148 -0.86 -1.47 12.16
N LYS A 149 -1.05 -1.99 10.94
CA LYS A 149 -0.14 -2.98 10.34
C LYS A 149 1.26 -2.40 10.10
N VAL A 150 1.34 -1.16 9.62
CA VAL A 150 2.61 -0.41 9.46
C VAL A 150 3.35 -0.32 10.79
N LYS A 151 2.69 0.16 11.84
CA LYS A 151 3.27 0.29 13.19
C LYS A 151 3.80 -1.04 13.71
N ALA A 152 3.03 -2.11 13.57
CA ALA A 152 3.43 -3.44 14.01
C ALA A 152 4.64 -3.97 13.21
N ALA A 153 4.65 -3.83 11.89
CA ALA A 153 5.75 -4.28 11.05
C ALA A 153 7.05 -3.52 11.35
N GLN A 154 6.97 -2.20 11.50
CA GLN A 154 8.12 -1.37 11.87
C GLN A 154 8.66 -1.71 13.26
N TYR A 155 7.77 -1.98 14.22
CA TYR A 155 8.16 -2.39 15.56
C TYR A 155 8.94 -3.70 15.54
N VAL A 156 8.40 -4.74 14.90
CA VAL A 156 9.04 -6.06 14.80
C VAL A 156 10.39 -5.97 14.07
N ALA A 157 10.49 -5.16 13.02
CA ALA A 157 11.76 -4.96 12.32
C ALA A 157 12.83 -4.29 13.20
N ALA A 158 12.42 -3.39 14.10
CA ALA A 158 13.31 -2.69 15.03
C ALA A 158 13.64 -3.51 16.29
N HIS A 159 12.86 -4.54 16.62
CA HIS A 159 12.99 -5.36 17.84
C HIS A 159 13.08 -6.85 17.50
N PRO A 160 14.23 -7.31 16.98
CA PRO A 160 14.44 -8.73 16.69
C PRO A 160 14.20 -9.61 17.94
N GLY A 161 13.38 -10.64 17.79
CA GLY A 161 13.02 -11.54 18.89
C GLY A 161 11.72 -11.18 19.62
N GLU A 162 11.07 -10.06 19.27
CA GLU A 162 9.75 -9.71 19.77
C GLU A 162 8.68 -9.86 18.68
N VAL A 163 7.44 -10.15 19.07
CA VAL A 163 6.29 -10.25 18.17
C VAL A 163 5.11 -9.44 18.71
N CYS A 164 4.35 -8.85 17.82
CA CYS A 164 3.14 -8.12 18.15
C CYS A 164 1.95 -9.10 18.20
N PRO A 165 1.28 -9.25 19.36
CA PRO A 165 0.09 -10.10 19.46
C PRO A 165 -1.11 -9.54 18.70
N ALA A 166 -2.18 -10.32 18.63
CA ALA A 166 -3.44 -9.89 18.03
C ALA A 166 -3.92 -8.57 18.66
N LYS A 167 -4.45 -7.66 17.83
CA LYS A 167 -4.93 -6.31 18.23
C LYS A 167 -3.88 -5.37 18.80
N TRP A 168 -2.61 -5.75 18.80
CA TRP A 168 -1.54 -4.90 19.35
C TRP A 168 -1.59 -3.48 18.78
N LYS A 169 -1.43 -2.52 19.66
CA LYS A 169 -1.24 -1.10 19.32
C LYS A 169 0.11 -0.62 19.82
N GLU A 170 0.63 0.40 19.19
CA GLU A 170 1.92 0.99 19.56
C GLU A 170 1.90 1.44 21.03
N GLY A 171 2.93 1.02 21.78
CA GLY A 171 3.03 1.26 23.23
C GLY A 171 2.46 0.13 24.10
N GLU A 172 1.77 -0.85 23.54
CA GLU A 172 1.31 -2.02 24.27
C GLU A 172 2.40 -3.10 24.39
N ALA A 173 2.20 -4.07 25.29
CA ALA A 173 3.13 -5.16 25.53
C ALA A 173 3.25 -6.07 24.32
N THR A 174 4.47 -6.52 24.06
CA THR A 174 4.83 -7.52 23.04
C THR A 174 5.11 -8.86 23.69
N LEU A 175 5.33 -9.89 22.88
CA LEU A 175 5.71 -11.22 23.35
C LEU A 175 7.14 -11.54 22.86
N ALA A 176 7.94 -12.12 23.75
CA ALA A 176 9.21 -12.74 23.38
C ALA A 176 9.01 -14.26 23.27
N PRO A 177 8.90 -14.83 22.05
CA PRO A 177 8.66 -16.26 21.87
C PRO A 177 9.68 -17.11 22.59
N SER A 178 9.21 -18.04 23.43
CA SER A 178 10.04 -18.99 24.16
C SER A 178 9.30 -20.29 24.40
N LEU A 179 10.02 -21.37 24.71
CA LEU A 179 9.41 -22.65 25.07
C LEU A 179 8.55 -22.54 26.33
N ASP A 180 8.86 -21.60 27.21
CA ASP A 180 8.10 -21.39 28.47
C ASP A 180 6.71 -20.79 28.23
N LEU A 181 6.46 -20.19 27.07
CA LEU A 181 5.16 -19.63 26.71
C LEU A 181 4.24 -20.65 26.03
N VAL A 182 4.77 -21.79 25.58
CA VAL A 182 3.96 -22.79 24.88
C VAL A 182 2.88 -23.35 25.79
N GLY A 183 1.62 -23.16 25.38
CA GLY A 183 0.44 -23.58 26.15
C GLY A 183 0.09 -22.73 27.36
N LYS A 184 0.73 -21.53 27.52
CA LYS A 184 0.48 -20.61 28.64
C LYS A 184 -0.16 -19.28 28.23
N ILE A 185 -0.37 -19.06 26.93
CA ILE A 185 -1.00 -17.88 26.34
C ILE A 185 -2.20 -18.27 25.46
#